data_399427b15adf4444e4473da3450cdd57
#
_entry.id   399427b15adf4444e4473da3450cdd57
#
_cell.length_a   1.000
_cell.length_b   1.000
_cell.length_c   1.000
_cell.angle_alpha   90.00
_cell.angle_beta   90.00
_cell.angle_gamma   90.00
#
_symmetry.space_group_name_H-M   'P 1'
#
loop_
_entity.id
_entity.type
_entity.pdbx_description
1 polymer ?
#
loop_
_entity_poly.entity_id
_entity_poly.type
_entity_poly.pdbx_seq_one_letter_code
_entity_poly.pdbx_strand_id
1 'polypeptide(L)'
;MHIRVETFDEATPEAWQEVYERGLRLVDPDTRNRLSKFYHKRDSFRGLVGALLPRMLLKERGVPLDKMAFGRTQSGKPYIATQGVDPPIAYNITHDSGVVAMAWSSGEELVGPPAYRLGIDVMKIQLPRHESFSDFLDAFSEQLTPLEHRSLLPSPSEPSLPLSEALYRFYLIWTMKEAYTKALGLGAGFEFNRIEYDVHQETVRIDGALAREWKFIRFDVPHRLHGREDVYVGVAAISHREQAREAEDCRVEYRDPGHWLECQDAVEFVERALHELS
;
A
#
# COMPACT_ATOMS: atom_id res chain seq x y z
N MET A 1 -2.67 -3.16 13.86
CA MET A 1 -2.65 -3.10 12.39
C MET A 1 -1.96 -4.34 11.85
N HIS A 2 -2.51 -4.93 10.80
CA HIS A 2 -2.01 -6.10 10.10
C HIS A 2 -1.87 -5.79 8.62
N ILE A 3 -0.98 -6.51 7.93
CA ILE A 3 -0.76 -6.39 6.49
C ILE A 3 -0.81 -7.79 5.88
N ARG A 4 -1.52 -7.91 4.75
CA ARG A 4 -1.50 -9.07 3.86
C ARG A 4 -0.89 -8.68 2.54
N VAL A 5 -0.03 -9.52 2.04
CA VAL A 5 0.66 -9.35 0.78
C VAL A 5 0.45 -10.59 -0.07
N GLU A 6 -0.10 -10.40 -1.25
CA GLU A 6 -0.30 -11.43 -2.24
C GLU A 6 0.67 -11.21 -3.40
N THR A 7 1.44 -12.22 -3.75
CA THR A 7 2.47 -12.13 -4.79
C THR A 7 2.16 -13.06 -5.95
N PHE A 8 2.46 -12.63 -7.18
CA PHE A 8 2.31 -13.47 -8.37
C PHE A 8 3.32 -13.10 -9.46
N ASP A 9 3.57 -14.02 -10.36
CA ASP A 9 4.40 -13.76 -11.54
C ASP A 9 3.57 -13.16 -12.67
N GLU A 10 3.83 -11.90 -12.98
CA GLU A 10 3.16 -11.21 -14.09
C GLU A 10 3.52 -11.78 -15.48
N ALA A 11 4.68 -12.43 -15.60
CA ALA A 11 5.20 -12.94 -16.85
C ALA A 11 4.60 -14.31 -17.23
N THR A 12 3.87 -14.96 -16.31
CA THR A 12 3.27 -16.30 -16.52
C THR A 12 1.74 -16.24 -16.41
N PRO A 13 1.03 -15.61 -17.38
CA PRO A 13 -0.44 -15.49 -17.33
C PRO A 13 -1.15 -16.84 -17.23
N GLU A 14 -0.58 -17.92 -17.73
CA GLU A 14 -1.13 -19.27 -17.67
C GLU A 14 -1.35 -19.74 -16.23
N ALA A 15 -0.50 -19.28 -15.31
CA ALA A 15 -0.58 -19.68 -13.91
C ALA A 15 -1.79 -19.08 -13.17
N TRP A 16 -2.25 -17.89 -13.54
CA TRP A 16 -3.30 -17.16 -12.81
C TRP A 16 -4.57 -16.88 -13.63
N GLN A 17 -4.56 -17.07 -14.95
CA GLN A 17 -5.72 -16.71 -15.79
C GLN A 17 -6.96 -17.56 -15.47
N GLU A 18 -6.79 -18.87 -15.24
CA GLU A 18 -7.90 -19.76 -14.92
C GLU A 18 -8.58 -19.37 -13.59
N VAL A 19 -7.77 -19.16 -12.55
CA VAL A 19 -8.29 -18.74 -11.24
C VAL A 19 -8.90 -17.35 -11.27
N TYR A 20 -8.38 -16.45 -12.13
CA TYR A 20 -9.00 -15.15 -12.37
C TYR A 20 -10.43 -15.29 -12.88
N GLU A 21 -10.64 -16.09 -13.94
CA GLU A 21 -11.97 -16.27 -14.53
C GLU A 21 -12.97 -16.91 -13.54
N ARG A 22 -12.50 -17.85 -12.76
CA ARG A 22 -13.30 -18.49 -11.69
C ARG A 22 -13.58 -17.51 -10.55
N GLY A 23 -12.59 -16.73 -10.15
CA GLY A 23 -12.68 -15.77 -9.05
C GLY A 23 -13.63 -14.60 -9.32
N LEU A 24 -13.85 -14.22 -10.59
CA LEU A 24 -14.79 -13.16 -10.97
C LEU A 24 -16.23 -13.39 -10.47
N ARG A 25 -16.64 -14.64 -10.18
CA ARG A 25 -17.96 -14.95 -9.64
C ARG A 25 -18.14 -14.54 -8.17
N LEU A 26 -17.03 -14.34 -7.46
CA LEU A 26 -17.00 -13.97 -6.03
C LEU A 26 -17.12 -12.45 -5.79
N VAL A 27 -17.12 -11.66 -6.86
CA VAL A 27 -17.27 -10.21 -6.78
C VAL A 27 -18.60 -9.77 -7.39
N ASP A 28 -19.10 -8.63 -6.92
CA ASP A 28 -20.34 -8.03 -7.41
C ASP A 28 -20.25 -7.64 -8.91
N PRO A 29 -21.42 -7.49 -9.61
CA PRO A 29 -21.44 -7.18 -11.02
C PRO A 29 -20.70 -5.88 -11.41
N ASP A 30 -20.74 -4.85 -10.57
CA ASP A 30 -20.09 -3.57 -10.83
C ASP A 30 -18.57 -3.71 -10.75
N THR A 31 -18.07 -4.42 -9.74
CA THR A 31 -16.65 -4.77 -9.63
C THR A 31 -16.21 -5.61 -10.82
N ARG A 32 -16.98 -6.63 -11.23
CA ARG A 32 -16.68 -7.46 -12.40
C ARG A 32 -16.59 -6.62 -13.69
N ASN A 33 -17.58 -5.74 -13.91
CA ASN A 33 -17.59 -4.85 -15.07
C ASN A 33 -16.39 -3.88 -15.06
N ARG A 34 -15.98 -3.38 -13.89
CA ARG A 34 -14.79 -2.54 -13.76
C ARG A 34 -13.52 -3.31 -14.09
N LEU A 35 -13.37 -4.53 -13.59
CA LEU A 35 -12.21 -5.38 -13.85
C LEU A 35 -12.07 -5.76 -15.32
N SER A 36 -13.19 -6.02 -16.02
CA SER A 36 -13.18 -6.36 -17.45
C SER A 36 -12.71 -5.22 -18.37
N LYS A 37 -12.65 -3.98 -17.88
CA LYS A 37 -12.22 -2.79 -18.63
C LYS A 37 -10.72 -2.55 -18.64
N PHE A 38 -9.96 -3.26 -17.81
CA PHE A 38 -8.51 -3.13 -17.83
C PHE A 38 -7.92 -3.66 -19.14
N TYR A 39 -7.02 -2.88 -19.74
CA TYR A 39 -6.34 -3.26 -20.97
C TYR A 39 -5.44 -4.50 -20.78
N HIS A 40 -4.66 -4.50 -19.69
CA HIS A 40 -3.81 -5.64 -19.36
C HIS A 40 -4.50 -6.57 -18.35
N LYS A 41 -4.56 -7.84 -18.68
CA LYS A 41 -5.18 -8.86 -17.80
C LYS A 41 -4.52 -8.96 -16.41
N ARG A 42 -3.22 -8.69 -16.32
CA ARG A 42 -2.51 -8.63 -15.03
C ARG A 42 -3.08 -7.54 -14.10
N ASP A 43 -3.49 -6.39 -14.65
CA ASP A 43 -4.13 -5.32 -13.87
C ASP A 43 -5.53 -5.73 -13.41
N SER A 44 -6.25 -6.47 -14.25
CA SER A 44 -7.50 -7.12 -13.86
C SER A 44 -7.31 -8.11 -12.71
N PHE A 45 -6.26 -8.94 -12.78
CA PHE A 45 -5.97 -9.92 -11.73
C PHE A 45 -5.61 -9.24 -10.41
N ARG A 46 -4.72 -8.22 -10.41
CA ARG A 46 -4.46 -7.38 -9.22
C ARG A 46 -5.75 -6.81 -8.64
N GLY A 47 -6.60 -6.29 -9.51
CA GLY A 47 -7.89 -5.73 -9.12
C GLY A 47 -8.83 -6.78 -8.51
N LEU A 48 -8.81 -8.03 -8.99
CA LEU A 48 -9.57 -9.14 -8.40
C LEU A 48 -9.02 -9.49 -7.01
N VAL A 49 -7.70 -9.72 -6.88
CA VAL A 49 -7.05 -10.00 -5.61
C VAL A 49 -7.38 -8.91 -4.59
N GLY A 50 -7.21 -7.63 -5.00
CA GLY A 50 -7.57 -6.48 -4.15
C GLY A 50 -9.05 -6.44 -3.76
N ALA A 51 -9.97 -6.92 -4.59
CA ALA A 51 -11.39 -6.99 -4.25
C ALA A 51 -11.69 -8.18 -3.32
N LEU A 52 -10.94 -9.26 -3.40
CA LEU A 52 -11.14 -10.46 -2.56
C LEU A 52 -10.55 -10.30 -1.16
N LEU A 53 -9.45 -9.58 -0.98
CA LEU A 53 -8.80 -9.37 0.31
C LEU A 53 -9.75 -8.89 1.42
N PRO A 54 -10.54 -7.80 1.27
CA PRO A 54 -11.47 -7.38 2.31
C PRO A 54 -12.68 -8.33 2.45
N ARG A 55 -13.03 -9.10 1.42
CA ARG A 55 -14.07 -10.13 1.50
C ARG A 55 -13.61 -11.30 2.37
N MET A 56 -12.38 -11.76 2.19
CA MET A 56 -11.79 -12.80 3.02
C MET A 56 -11.66 -12.35 4.47
N LEU A 57 -11.25 -11.11 4.72
CA LEU A 57 -11.22 -10.51 6.06
C LEU A 57 -12.60 -10.52 6.72
N LEU A 58 -13.67 -10.17 6.00
CA LEU A 58 -15.04 -10.22 6.52
C LEU A 58 -15.53 -11.64 6.74
N LYS A 59 -15.15 -12.58 5.86
CA LYS A 59 -15.46 -14.01 6.04
C LYS A 59 -14.85 -14.56 7.32
N GLU A 60 -13.59 -14.23 7.62
CA GLU A 60 -12.91 -14.59 8.88
C GLU A 60 -13.59 -14.00 10.12
N ARG A 61 -14.34 -12.91 9.96
CA ARG A 61 -15.21 -12.31 10.99
C ARG A 61 -16.62 -12.90 11.02
N GLY A 62 -16.88 -13.97 10.26
CA GLY A 62 -18.15 -14.67 10.23
C GLY A 62 -19.25 -13.99 9.39
N VAL A 63 -18.90 -13.00 8.57
CA VAL A 63 -19.84 -12.31 7.67
C VAL A 63 -20.06 -13.17 6.41
N PRO A 64 -21.32 -13.58 6.11
CA PRO A 64 -21.61 -14.28 4.85
C PRO A 64 -21.44 -13.37 3.64
N LEU A 65 -21.06 -13.93 2.48
CA LEU A 65 -20.77 -13.15 1.27
C LEU A 65 -21.94 -12.27 0.80
N ASP A 66 -23.16 -12.78 0.89
CA ASP A 66 -24.39 -12.06 0.52
C ASP A 66 -24.73 -10.87 1.43
N LYS A 67 -24.09 -10.76 2.59
CA LYS A 67 -24.21 -9.64 3.53
C LYS A 67 -23.06 -8.63 3.44
N MET A 68 -22.01 -8.95 2.67
CA MET A 68 -20.88 -8.06 2.51
C MET A 68 -21.23 -6.87 1.62
N ALA A 69 -21.04 -5.68 2.14
CA ALA A 69 -21.26 -4.43 1.43
C ALA A 69 -20.01 -3.54 1.51
N PHE A 70 -19.67 -2.93 0.38
CA PHE A 70 -18.54 -2.02 0.26
C PHE A 70 -19.00 -0.70 -0.32
N GLY A 71 -18.46 0.39 0.20
CA GLY A 71 -18.73 1.75 -0.28
C GLY A 71 -17.45 2.45 -0.75
N ARG A 72 -17.63 3.63 -1.33
CA ARG A 72 -16.55 4.55 -1.65
C ARG A 72 -16.91 5.94 -1.14
N THR A 73 -15.91 6.65 -0.62
CA THR A 73 -16.07 8.08 -0.32
C THR A 73 -16.23 8.89 -1.60
N GLN A 74 -16.56 10.17 -1.48
CA GLN A 74 -16.62 11.08 -2.63
C GLN A 74 -15.28 11.15 -3.39
N SER A 75 -14.15 11.01 -2.68
CA SER A 75 -12.80 10.94 -3.26
C SER A 75 -12.41 9.55 -3.78
N GLY A 76 -13.31 8.56 -3.69
CA GLY A 76 -13.09 7.21 -4.21
C GLY A 76 -12.41 6.23 -3.25
N LYS A 77 -12.05 6.63 -2.02
CA LYS A 77 -11.46 5.74 -1.02
C LYS A 77 -12.47 4.66 -0.62
N PRO A 78 -12.12 3.36 -0.71
CA PRO A 78 -13.04 2.27 -0.36
C PRO A 78 -13.18 2.13 1.15
N TYR A 79 -14.35 1.63 1.59
CA TYR A 79 -14.63 1.29 2.98
C TYR A 79 -15.62 0.11 3.09
N ILE A 80 -15.65 -0.54 4.24
CA ILE A 80 -16.64 -1.57 4.56
C ILE A 80 -17.94 -0.90 4.98
N ALA A 81 -19.01 -1.15 4.19
CA ALA A 81 -20.36 -0.67 4.45
C ALA A 81 -21.27 -1.75 5.06
N THR A 82 -20.72 -2.93 5.31
CA THR A 82 -21.40 -4.08 5.92
C THR A 82 -21.94 -3.70 7.30
N GLN A 83 -23.24 -3.94 7.54
CA GLN A 83 -23.87 -3.67 8.82
C GLN A 83 -23.46 -4.69 9.89
N GLY A 84 -23.34 -4.23 11.14
CA GLY A 84 -23.05 -5.11 12.28
C GLY A 84 -21.60 -5.56 12.40
N VAL A 85 -20.69 -4.94 11.68
CA VAL A 85 -19.24 -5.16 11.87
C VAL A 85 -18.78 -4.33 13.06
N ASP A 86 -18.55 -5.01 14.18
CA ASP A 86 -18.14 -4.40 15.44
C ASP A 86 -16.99 -5.23 16.06
N PRO A 87 -15.86 -4.60 16.44
CA PRO A 87 -15.52 -3.19 16.23
C PRO A 87 -15.30 -2.84 14.74
N PRO A 88 -15.36 -1.55 14.38
CA PRO A 88 -15.20 -1.10 13.01
C PRO A 88 -13.84 -1.50 12.43
N ILE A 89 -13.79 -1.68 11.11
CA ILE A 89 -12.58 -2.07 10.40
C ILE A 89 -12.19 -0.97 9.40
N ALA A 90 -10.96 -0.49 9.54
CA ALA A 90 -10.27 0.29 8.52
C ALA A 90 -9.51 -0.65 7.59
N TYR A 91 -9.51 -0.40 6.28
CA TYR A 91 -8.61 -1.06 5.35
C TYR A 91 -8.18 -0.14 4.22
N ASN A 92 -7.06 -0.44 3.62
CA ASN A 92 -6.57 0.18 2.40
C ASN A 92 -5.79 -0.83 1.58
N ILE A 93 -5.81 -0.69 0.26
CA ILE A 93 -5.19 -1.61 -0.68
C ILE A 93 -4.25 -0.84 -1.60
N THR A 94 -3.13 -1.45 -1.91
CA THR A 94 -2.17 -1.01 -2.90
C THR A 94 -1.70 -2.18 -3.76
N HIS A 95 -1.14 -1.88 -4.90
CA HIS A 95 -0.46 -2.86 -5.73
C HIS A 95 0.60 -2.21 -6.59
N ASP A 96 1.69 -2.90 -6.80
CA ASP A 96 2.69 -2.56 -7.80
C ASP A 96 3.31 -3.85 -8.34
N SER A 97 3.49 -3.91 -9.67
CA SER A 97 4.06 -5.08 -10.35
C SER A 97 3.43 -6.38 -9.85
N GLY A 98 4.19 -7.39 -9.48
CA GLY A 98 3.71 -8.69 -9.00
C GLY A 98 3.19 -8.72 -7.54
N VAL A 99 2.94 -7.57 -6.91
CA VAL A 99 2.53 -7.48 -5.51
C VAL A 99 1.18 -6.77 -5.36
N VAL A 100 0.28 -7.34 -4.55
CA VAL A 100 -0.95 -6.70 -4.06
C VAL A 100 -0.90 -6.74 -2.54
N ALA A 101 -1.09 -5.61 -1.88
CA ALA A 101 -1.05 -5.54 -0.43
C ALA A 101 -2.29 -4.86 0.16
N MET A 102 -2.76 -5.36 1.30
CA MET A 102 -3.83 -4.75 2.09
C MET A 102 -3.34 -4.53 3.52
N ALA A 103 -3.40 -3.28 4.00
CA ALA A 103 -3.35 -3.00 5.43
C ALA A 103 -4.77 -2.96 6.01
N TRP A 104 -4.94 -3.47 7.24
CA TRP A 104 -6.18 -3.33 7.98
C TRP A 104 -5.94 -3.16 9.48
N SER A 105 -6.88 -2.50 10.13
CA SER A 105 -6.93 -2.34 11.59
C SER A 105 -8.38 -2.32 12.04
N SER A 106 -8.62 -2.72 13.29
CA SER A 106 -9.96 -2.75 13.86
C SER A 106 -9.92 -2.20 15.29
N GLY A 107 -10.87 -1.36 15.66
CA GLY A 107 -10.95 -0.76 16.99
C GLY A 107 -11.75 0.54 17.02
N GLU A 108 -12.17 0.93 18.21
CA GLU A 108 -12.92 2.16 18.47
C GLU A 108 -12.04 3.43 18.37
N GLU A 109 -10.72 3.25 18.41
CA GLU A 109 -9.73 4.34 18.28
C GLU A 109 -9.56 4.84 16.84
N LEU A 110 -10.16 4.17 15.85
CA LEU A 110 -10.07 4.55 14.46
C LEU A 110 -10.72 5.91 14.19
N VAL A 111 -10.08 6.75 13.36
CA VAL A 111 -10.50 8.12 13.05
C VAL A 111 -10.93 8.25 11.59
N GLY A 112 -11.87 9.15 11.33
CA GLY A 112 -12.28 9.51 9.97
C GLY A 112 -13.20 8.49 9.31
N PRO A 113 -14.33 8.10 9.97
CA PRO A 113 -15.32 7.23 9.34
C PRO A 113 -15.92 7.90 8.08
N PRO A 114 -16.44 7.14 7.09
CA PRO A 114 -16.56 5.68 7.11
C PRO A 114 -15.30 4.93 6.61
N ALA A 115 -14.35 5.63 5.98
CA ALA A 115 -13.19 4.99 5.34
C ALA A 115 -11.94 4.96 6.24
N TYR A 116 -12.03 5.57 7.41
CA TYR A 116 -10.96 5.68 8.40
C TYR A 116 -9.58 6.11 7.85
N ARG A 117 -8.75 6.69 8.70
CA ARG A 117 -7.41 7.19 8.33
C ARG A 117 -6.37 6.08 8.41
N LEU A 118 -6.44 5.16 7.47
CA LEU A 118 -5.46 4.11 7.23
C LEU A 118 -5.10 4.13 5.73
N GLY A 119 -3.82 4.12 5.42
CA GLY A 119 -3.30 4.02 4.06
C GLY A 119 -2.11 3.07 4.00
N ILE A 120 -1.92 2.45 2.86
CA ILE A 120 -0.75 1.63 2.55
C ILE A 120 -0.30 1.92 1.14
N ASP A 121 1.01 1.94 0.95
CA ASP A 121 1.61 1.89 -0.37
C ASP A 121 2.75 0.88 -0.42
N VAL A 122 3.01 0.34 -1.60
CA VAL A 122 4.11 -0.57 -1.90
C VAL A 122 4.65 -0.27 -3.28
N MET A 123 5.97 -0.17 -3.41
CA MET A 123 6.64 0.14 -4.68
C MET A 123 7.82 -0.80 -4.90
N LYS A 124 7.93 -1.31 -6.14
CA LYS A 124 9.10 -2.04 -6.61
C LYS A 124 10.27 -1.08 -6.77
N ILE A 125 11.42 -1.43 -6.19
CA ILE A 125 12.64 -0.63 -6.32
C ILE A 125 13.28 -0.93 -7.66
N GLN A 126 13.14 -0.01 -8.61
CA GLN A 126 13.72 -0.16 -9.94
C GLN A 126 13.97 1.19 -10.61
N LEU A 127 15.07 1.33 -11.31
CA LEU A 127 15.30 2.46 -12.20
C LEU A 127 14.68 2.15 -13.57
N PRO A 128 13.89 3.05 -14.18
CA PRO A 128 13.40 2.88 -15.54
C PRO A 128 14.55 2.62 -16.53
N ARG A 129 14.29 1.80 -17.54
CA ARG A 129 15.33 1.46 -18.53
C ARG A 129 15.75 2.71 -19.28
N HIS A 130 17.06 2.85 -19.50
CA HIS A 130 17.70 3.95 -20.26
C HIS A 130 17.66 5.33 -19.60
N GLU A 131 17.34 5.42 -18.32
CA GLU A 131 17.38 6.67 -17.56
C GLU A 131 18.57 6.67 -16.59
N SER A 132 19.20 7.84 -16.41
CA SER A 132 20.09 8.07 -15.27
C SER A 132 19.27 8.35 -14.02
N PHE A 133 19.83 8.12 -12.82
CA PHE A 133 19.13 8.45 -11.59
C PHE A 133 18.82 9.94 -11.46
N SER A 134 19.70 10.81 -11.99
CA SER A 134 19.48 12.25 -12.01
C SER A 134 18.26 12.63 -12.85
N ASP A 135 18.20 12.13 -14.11
CA ASP A 135 17.07 12.42 -15.01
C ASP A 135 15.74 11.88 -14.44
N PHE A 136 15.80 10.69 -13.85
CA PHE A 136 14.66 10.10 -13.14
C PHE A 136 14.19 11.00 -11.99
N LEU A 137 15.13 11.49 -11.15
CA LEU A 137 14.80 12.34 -10.01
C LEU A 137 14.26 13.71 -10.44
N ASP A 138 14.77 14.28 -11.53
CA ASP A 138 14.31 15.56 -12.07
C ASP A 138 12.82 15.53 -12.44
N ALA A 139 12.31 14.40 -12.90
CA ALA A 139 10.88 14.22 -13.21
C ALA A 139 9.98 14.34 -11.97
N PHE A 140 10.53 14.15 -10.77
CA PHE A 140 9.80 14.23 -9.49
C PHE A 140 10.22 15.43 -8.63
N SER A 141 10.97 16.37 -9.20
CA SER A 141 11.55 17.51 -8.45
C SER A 141 10.51 18.36 -7.71
N GLU A 142 9.33 18.55 -8.28
CA GLU A 142 8.24 19.32 -7.65
C GLU A 142 7.55 18.59 -6.49
N GLN A 143 7.68 17.27 -6.42
CA GLN A 143 7.10 16.42 -5.39
C GLN A 143 8.01 16.24 -4.18
N LEU A 144 9.29 16.56 -4.32
CA LEU A 144 10.29 16.42 -3.27
C LEU A 144 10.56 17.74 -2.54
N THR A 145 10.81 17.64 -1.23
CA THR A 145 11.28 18.81 -0.47
C THR A 145 12.79 19.03 -0.66
N PRO A 146 13.31 20.24 -0.34
CA PRO A 146 14.76 20.49 -0.39
C PRO A 146 15.58 19.55 0.51
N LEU A 147 15.03 19.08 1.63
CA LEU A 147 15.68 18.10 2.50
C LEU A 147 15.80 16.74 1.80
N GLU A 148 14.72 16.29 1.20
CA GLU A 148 14.67 15.02 0.48
C GLU A 148 15.60 15.02 -0.73
N HIS A 149 15.63 16.10 -1.52
CA HIS A 149 16.58 16.26 -2.62
C HIS A 149 18.04 16.11 -2.16
N ARG A 150 18.43 16.78 -1.06
CA ARG A 150 19.79 16.65 -0.52
C ARG A 150 20.10 15.24 -0.03
N SER A 151 19.11 14.51 0.48
CA SER A 151 19.31 13.14 0.95
C SER A 151 19.48 12.12 -0.20
N LEU A 152 19.01 12.47 -1.41
CA LEU A 152 19.09 11.66 -2.63
C LEU A 152 20.28 12.01 -3.52
N LEU A 153 20.61 13.29 -3.61
CA LEU A 153 21.76 13.84 -4.35
C LEU A 153 22.62 14.67 -3.39
N PRO A 154 23.52 14.03 -2.63
CA PRO A 154 24.44 14.74 -1.76
C PRO A 154 25.34 15.68 -2.54
N SER A 155 25.82 16.73 -1.87
CA SER A 155 26.71 17.72 -2.50
C SER A 155 28.03 17.08 -2.94
N PRO A 156 28.77 17.67 -3.92
CA PRO A 156 30.04 17.12 -4.38
C PRO A 156 31.13 16.99 -3.29
N SER A 157 30.96 17.67 -2.16
CA SER A 157 31.84 17.59 -0.99
C SER A 157 31.49 16.40 -0.04
N GLU A 158 30.35 15.75 -0.26
CA GLU A 158 29.90 14.63 0.54
C GLU A 158 30.18 13.29 -0.18
N PRO A 159 30.27 12.17 0.54
CA PRO A 159 30.41 10.86 -0.09
C PRO A 159 29.27 10.58 -1.07
N SER A 160 29.60 10.05 -2.25
CA SER A 160 28.60 9.66 -3.22
C SER A 160 27.72 8.54 -2.67
N LEU A 161 26.40 8.67 -2.86
CA LEU A 161 25.44 7.66 -2.45
C LEU A 161 25.43 6.52 -3.50
N PRO A 162 25.55 5.23 -3.10
CA PRO A 162 25.37 4.12 -4.03
C PRO A 162 23.99 4.18 -4.69
N LEU A 163 23.91 3.84 -5.98
CA LEU A 163 22.64 3.88 -6.73
C LEU A 163 21.52 3.08 -6.06
N SER A 164 21.84 1.90 -5.53
CA SER A 164 20.86 1.05 -4.82
C SER A 164 20.27 1.75 -3.60
N GLU A 165 21.12 2.45 -2.84
CA GLU A 165 20.69 3.22 -1.67
C GLU A 165 19.87 4.46 -2.07
N ALA A 166 20.28 5.16 -3.13
CA ALA A 166 19.57 6.33 -3.63
C ALA A 166 18.17 5.95 -4.13
N LEU A 167 18.04 4.83 -4.85
CA LEU A 167 16.76 4.28 -5.29
C LEU A 167 15.89 3.86 -4.10
N TYR A 168 16.46 3.15 -3.13
CA TYR A 168 15.72 2.73 -1.93
C TYR A 168 15.16 3.96 -1.19
N ARG A 169 15.97 4.98 -0.96
CA ARG A 169 15.53 6.23 -0.30
C ARG A 169 14.44 6.94 -1.09
N PHE A 170 14.60 7.05 -2.42
CA PHE A 170 13.59 7.67 -3.26
C PHE A 170 12.25 6.95 -3.14
N TYR A 171 12.24 5.63 -3.31
CA TYR A 171 11.00 4.85 -3.24
C TYR A 171 10.41 4.84 -1.83
N LEU A 172 11.22 4.87 -0.78
CA LEU A 172 10.75 5.00 0.60
C LEU A 172 10.05 6.36 0.83
N ILE A 173 10.66 7.47 0.36
CA ILE A 173 10.06 8.80 0.43
C ILE A 173 8.73 8.84 -0.34
N TRP A 174 8.73 8.32 -1.55
CA TRP A 174 7.52 8.27 -2.40
C TRP A 174 6.40 7.46 -1.76
N THR A 175 6.71 6.24 -1.35
CA THR A 175 5.76 5.32 -0.70
C THR A 175 5.20 5.90 0.60
N MET A 176 6.02 6.66 1.35
CA MET A 176 5.59 7.38 2.54
C MET A 176 4.51 8.42 2.22
N LYS A 177 4.73 9.24 1.17
CA LYS A 177 3.79 10.27 0.72
C LYS A 177 2.49 9.66 0.20
N GLU A 178 2.60 8.60 -0.61
CA GLU A 178 1.44 7.86 -1.11
C GLU A 178 0.63 7.22 0.02
N ALA A 179 1.27 6.56 0.98
CA ALA A 179 0.57 5.95 2.11
C ALA A 179 -0.22 6.99 2.93
N TYR A 180 0.37 8.16 3.18
CA TYR A 180 -0.30 9.26 3.87
C TYR A 180 -1.50 9.80 3.09
N THR A 181 -1.34 10.09 1.79
CA THR A 181 -2.42 10.63 0.95
C THR A 181 -3.54 9.62 0.74
N LYS A 182 -3.22 8.33 0.64
CA LYS A 182 -4.20 7.22 0.64
C LYS A 182 -4.95 7.14 1.97
N ALA A 183 -4.25 7.36 3.09
CA ALA A 183 -4.91 7.38 4.40
C ALA A 183 -5.94 8.50 4.52
N LEU A 184 -5.64 9.67 3.96
CA LEU A 184 -6.60 10.80 3.88
C LEU A 184 -7.68 10.60 2.80
N GLY A 185 -7.42 9.74 1.81
CA GLY A 185 -8.32 9.56 0.68
C GLY A 185 -8.28 10.72 -0.33
N LEU A 186 -7.19 11.48 -0.37
CA LEU A 186 -7.05 12.65 -1.24
C LEU A 186 -6.38 12.32 -2.59
N GLY A 187 -5.66 11.19 -2.67
CA GLY A 187 -4.96 10.78 -3.88
C GLY A 187 -4.03 11.87 -4.42
N ALA A 188 -3.96 12.01 -5.73
CA ALA A 188 -3.13 13.01 -6.42
C ALA A 188 -3.55 14.48 -6.17
N GLY A 189 -4.63 14.71 -5.44
CA GLY A 189 -5.06 16.07 -5.07
C GLY A 189 -4.29 16.70 -3.92
N PHE A 190 -3.37 15.97 -3.28
CA PHE A 190 -2.52 16.49 -2.22
C PHE A 190 -1.11 16.80 -2.75
N GLU A 191 -0.59 17.99 -2.45
CA GLU A 191 0.74 18.39 -2.86
C GLU A 191 1.81 17.66 -2.05
N PHE A 192 2.58 16.79 -2.71
CA PHE A 192 3.56 15.89 -2.06
C PHE A 192 4.69 16.63 -1.35
N ASN A 193 5.09 17.81 -1.83
CA ASN A 193 6.12 18.64 -1.19
C ASN A 193 5.70 19.23 0.18
N ARG A 194 4.43 19.07 0.58
CA ARG A 194 3.95 19.38 1.94
C ARG A 194 4.25 18.26 2.94
N ILE A 195 4.59 17.07 2.44
CA ILE A 195 5.00 15.92 3.24
C ILE A 195 6.52 15.81 3.13
N GLU A 196 7.22 15.90 4.23
CA GLU A 196 8.67 15.78 4.29
C GLU A 196 9.06 14.58 5.13
N TYR A 197 9.85 13.67 4.56
CA TYR A 197 10.45 12.57 5.28
C TYR A 197 11.95 12.78 5.45
N ASP A 198 12.38 12.95 6.69
CA ASP A 198 13.80 12.97 7.05
C ASP A 198 14.30 11.52 7.19
N VAL A 199 15.05 11.03 6.20
CA VAL A 199 15.56 9.66 6.17
C VAL A 199 16.62 9.38 7.25
N HIS A 200 17.28 10.43 7.78
CA HIS A 200 18.31 10.30 8.81
C HIS A 200 17.72 10.31 10.23
N GLN A 201 16.69 11.12 10.45
CA GLN A 201 15.98 11.17 11.72
C GLN A 201 14.81 10.19 11.78
N GLU A 202 14.44 9.61 10.64
CA GLU A 202 13.28 8.72 10.47
C GLU A 202 11.97 9.38 10.92
N THR A 203 11.80 10.68 10.64
CA THR A 203 10.62 11.45 11.05
C THR A 203 9.87 12.03 9.87
N VAL A 204 8.53 12.11 10.01
CA VAL A 204 7.65 12.70 9.00
C VAL A 204 7.12 14.04 9.50
N ARG A 205 7.17 15.05 8.63
CA ARG A 205 6.57 16.36 8.85
C ARG A 205 5.49 16.62 7.79
N ILE A 206 4.42 17.25 8.23
CA ILE A 206 3.33 17.71 7.36
C ILE A 206 3.23 19.23 7.55
N ASP A 207 3.34 19.99 6.48
CA ASP A 207 3.37 21.46 6.53
C ASP A 207 4.42 22.00 7.52
N GLY A 208 5.58 21.34 7.59
CA GLY A 208 6.68 21.67 8.49
C GLY A 208 6.50 21.21 9.95
N ALA A 209 5.32 20.77 10.36
CA ALA A 209 5.06 20.26 11.70
C ALA A 209 5.25 18.74 11.79
N LEU A 210 5.82 18.26 12.90
CA LEU A 210 5.97 16.81 13.15
C LEU A 210 4.59 16.12 13.17
N ALA A 211 4.46 15.01 12.46
CA ALA A 211 3.19 14.30 12.26
C ALA A 211 2.76 13.47 13.49
N ARG A 212 2.53 14.12 14.64
CA ARG A 212 2.28 13.51 15.95
C ARG A 212 1.03 12.64 16.04
N GLU A 213 0.05 12.89 15.19
CA GLU A 213 -1.21 12.13 15.15
C GLU A 213 -1.10 10.86 14.28
N TRP A 214 0.06 10.61 13.71
CA TRP A 214 0.28 9.55 12.73
C TRP A 214 1.32 8.56 13.21
N LYS A 215 1.05 7.29 12.93
CA LYS A 215 2.02 6.21 13.02
C LYS A 215 2.35 5.74 11.61
N PHE A 216 3.64 5.74 11.29
CA PHE A 216 4.16 5.21 10.03
C PHE A 216 4.97 3.95 10.31
N ILE A 217 4.73 2.91 9.54
CA ILE A 217 5.43 1.65 9.62
C ILE A 217 5.97 1.33 8.24
N ARG A 218 7.30 1.24 8.11
CA ARG A 218 7.96 0.76 6.90
C ARG A 218 8.27 -0.74 7.01
N PHE A 219 8.24 -1.42 5.89
CA PHE A 219 8.54 -2.83 5.76
C PHE A 219 9.05 -3.14 4.36
N ASP A 220 9.81 -4.21 4.22
CA ASP A 220 10.27 -4.70 2.93
C ASP A 220 9.49 -5.98 2.57
N VAL A 221 9.17 -6.14 1.28
CA VAL A 221 8.55 -7.36 0.77
C VAL A 221 9.55 -8.04 -0.16
N PRO A 222 10.22 -9.12 0.26
CA PRO A 222 11.05 -9.91 -0.61
C PRO A 222 10.15 -10.69 -1.58
N HIS A 223 10.36 -10.50 -2.86
CA HIS A 223 9.65 -11.22 -3.91
C HIS A 223 10.64 -11.98 -4.78
N ARG A 224 10.68 -13.30 -4.62
CA ARG A 224 11.57 -14.18 -5.39
C ARG A 224 10.79 -14.89 -6.49
N LEU A 225 11.13 -14.58 -7.74
CA LEU A 225 10.56 -15.23 -8.92
C LEU A 225 11.68 -15.69 -9.86
N HIS A 226 11.65 -16.96 -10.25
CA HIS A 226 12.58 -17.54 -11.24
C HIS A 226 14.07 -17.23 -10.99
N GLY A 227 14.49 -17.23 -9.72
CA GLY A 227 15.88 -16.96 -9.34
C GLY A 227 16.26 -15.48 -9.36
N ARG A 228 15.32 -14.57 -9.59
CA ARG A 228 15.48 -13.12 -9.41
C ARG A 228 14.84 -12.70 -8.10
N GLU A 229 15.52 -11.82 -7.40
CA GLU A 229 14.99 -11.20 -6.19
C GLU A 229 14.61 -9.75 -6.53
N ASP A 230 13.31 -9.50 -6.57
CA ASP A 230 12.77 -8.15 -6.65
C ASP A 230 12.55 -7.63 -5.24
N VAL A 231 13.00 -6.43 -4.95
CA VAL A 231 12.81 -5.79 -3.64
C VAL A 231 11.72 -4.75 -3.77
N TYR A 232 10.77 -4.81 -2.84
CA TYR A 232 9.71 -3.81 -2.71
C TYR A 232 9.82 -3.15 -1.34
N VAL A 233 9.66 -1.85 -1.30
CA VAL A 233 9.48 -1.09 -0.08
C VAL A 233 8.00 -0.81 0.13
N GLY A 234 7.52 -1.01 1.35
CA GLY A 234 6.16 -0.74 1.76
C GLY A 234 6.11 0.24 2.92
N VAL A 235 5.07 1.07 2.96
CA VAL A 235 4.74 1.95 4.09
C VAL A 235 3.26 1.88 4.39
N ALA A 236 2.92 1.74 5.66
CA ALA A 236 1.56 1.90 6.15
C ALA A 236 1.49 3.12 7.08
N ALA A 237 0.46 3.96 6.89
CA ALA A 237 0.18 5.15 7.68
C ALA A 237 -1.18 5.00 8.36
N ILE A 238 -1.26 5.18 9.67
CA ILE A 238 -2.51 5.13 10.43
C ILE A 238 -2.57 6.29 11.44
N SER A 239 -3.75 6.89 11.57
CA SER A 239 -4.05 7.88 12.61
C SER A 239 -5.05 7.31 13.62
N HIS A 240 -4.78 7.52 14.89
CA HIS A 240 -5.63 7.13 16.02
C HIS A 240 -6.14 8.36 16.78
N ARG A 241 -7.23 8.20 17.52
CA ARG A 241 -7.82 9.29 18.33
C ARG A 241 -6.98 9.70 19.53
N GLU A 242 -6.02 8.88 19.93
CA GLU A 242 -5.25 9.11 21.13
C GLU A 242 -4.19 10.20 20.99
N GLN A 243 -3.82 10.78 22.13
CA GLN A 243 -2.97 11.95 22.38
C GLN A 243 -1.82 12.11 21.39
N ALA A 244 -1.59 13.37 21.00
CA ALA A 244 -0.40 13.73 20.22
C ALA A 244 0.83 13.05 20.83
N ARG A 245 1.51 12.22 20.03
CA ARG A 245 2.67 11.43 20.46
C ARG A 245 3.83 12.35 20.82
N GLU A 246 4.65 11.95 21.76
CA GLU A 246 5.91 12.63 22.03
C GLU A 246 6.82 12.58 20.78
N ALA A 247 7.75 13.53 20.69
CA ALA A 247 8.59 13.64 19.48
C ALA A 247 9.43 12.37 19.23
N GLU A 248 9.87 11.71 20.29
CA GLU A 248 10.64 10.45 20.22
C GLU A 248 9.83 9.28 19.69
N ASP A 249 8.51 9.28 19.94
CA ASP A 249 7.58 8.27 19.46
C ASP A 249 7.10 8.51 18.02
N CYS A 250 7.46 9.65 17.41
CA CYS A 250 7.05 10.01 16.04
C CYS A 250 8.00 9.49 14.96
N ARG A 251 8.96 8.64 15.31
CA ARG A 251 9.82 7.99 14.32
C ARG A 251 9.03 6.96 13.50
N VAL A 252 9.43 6.85 12.25
CA VAL A 252 8.96 5.78 11.37
C VAL A 252 9.48 4.45 11.91
N GLU A 253 8.57 3.56 12.22
CA GLU A 253 8.89 2.25 12.76
C GLU A 253 9.26 1.29 11.62
N TYR A 254 10.46 0.73 11.63
CA TYR A 254 10.77 -0.43 10.79
C TYR A 254 10.30 -1.70 11.49
N ARG A 255 9.57 -2.53 10.77
CA ARG A 255 9.14 -3.84 11.26
C ARG A 255 9.58 -4.94 10.32
N ASP A 256 10.34 -5.87 10.86
CA ASP A 256 10.62 -7.12 10.16
C ASP A 256 9.32 -7.90 9.89
N PRO A 257 9.24 -8.63 8.76
CA PRO A 257 8.14 -9.56 8.52
C PRO A 257 7.92 -10.51 9.69
N GLY A 258 6.66 -10.72 10.08
CA GLY A 258 6.27 -11.56 11.21
C GLY A 258 4.76 -11.72 11.25
N HIS A 259 4.17 -12.04 12.40
CA HIS A 259 2.73 -12.30 12.53
C HIS A 259 1.81 -11.14 12.12
N TRP A 260 2.34 -9.93 11.93
CA TRP A 260 1.59 -8.75 11.51
C TRP A 260 1.61 -8.55 9.99
N LEU A 261 2.52 -9.25 9.28
CA LEU A 261 2.66 -9.24 7.83
C LEU A 261 2.63 -10.68 7.32
N GLU A 262 1.57 -11.04 6.62
CA GLU A 262 1.38 -12.34 5.98
C GLU A 262 1.69 -12.18 4.49
N CYS A 263 2.56 -13.03 3.96
CA CYS A 263 2.90 -13.04 2.54
C CYS A 263 2.58 -14.42 1.96
N GLN A 264 1.81 -14.49 0.87
CA GLN A 264 1.41 -15.74 0.22
C GLN A 264 1.31 -15.57 -1.30
N ASP A 265 1.16 -16.69 -2.00
CA ASP A 265 0.92 -16.69 -3.44
C ASP A 265 -0.52 -16.26 -3.77
N ALA A 266 -0.67 -15.36 -4.74
CA ALA A 266 -1.97 -14.80 -5.11
C ALA A 266 -2.89 -15.83 -5.78
N VAL A 267 -2.33 -16.83 -6.45
CA VAL A 267 -3.12 -17.93 -7.06
C VAL A 267 -3.70 -18.81 -5.96
N GLU A 268 -2.86 -19.21 -4.99
CA GLU A 268 -3.32 -19.97 -3.82
C GLU A 268 -4.34 -19.18 -3.00
N PHE A 269 -4.16 -17.88 -2.85
CA PHE A 269 -5.14 -17.01 -2.21
C PHE A 269 -6.48 -17.02 -2.92
N VAL A 270 -6.52 -16.87 -4.26
CA VAL A 270 -7.79 -16.90 -5.01
C VAL A 270 -8.44 -18.28 -4.96
N GLU A 271 -7.67 -19.36 -5.01
CA GLU A 271 -8.22 -20.73 -4.83
C GLU A 271 -8.85 -20.91 -3.44
N ARG A 272 -8.20 -20.43 -2.39
CA ARG A 272 -8.78 -20.41 -1.04
C ARG A 272 -10.07 -19.58 -1.00
N ALA A 273 -10.08 -18.41 -1.61
CA ALA A 273 -11.28 -17.57 -1.68
C ALA A 273 -12.43 -18.27 -2.44
N LEU A 274 -12.12 -19.01 -3.52
CA LEU A 274 -13.09 -19.83 -4.25
C LEU A 274 -13.71 -20.93 -3.36
N HIS A 275 -12.94 -21.49 -2.46
CA HIS A 275 -13.44 -22.52 -1.52
C HIS A 275 -14.25 -21.91 -0.37
N GLU A 276 -13.79 -20.81 0.21
CA GLU A 276 -14.38 -20.27 1.45
C GLU A 276 -15.57 -19.33 1.23
N LEU A 277 -15.62 -18.63 0.08
CA LEU A 277 -16.68 -17.66 -0.27
C LEU A 277 -17.78 -18.25 -1.15
N SER A 278 -17.65 -19.50 -1.58
CA SER A 278 -18.67 -20.19 -2.41
C SER A 278 -19.86 -20.67 -1.61
#